data_41b88e81a0affe5c6b260c6ffa29fe51
#
_entry.id   41b88e81a0affe5c6b260c6ffa29fe51
#
_cell.length_a   1.000
_cell.length_b   1.000
_cell.length_c   1.000
_cell.angle_alpha   90.00
_cell.angle_beta   90.00
_cell.angle_gamma   90.00
#
_symmetry.space_group_name_H-M   'P 1'
#
loop_
_entity.id
_entity.type
_entity.pdbx_description
1 polymer ?
#
loop_
_entity_poly.entity_id
_entity_poly.type
_entity_poly.pdbx_seq_one_letter_code
_entity_poly.pdbx_strand_id
1 'polypeptide(L)'
;MNENDSTHDQCEVRALTEADYLAAAKAGSTRKEYQKDVRYFAAAGYAIPATVDQVASYLTQMAGHLAVSTIERRLVSLHVAHLEAGYPSPVHAKRIKTMMQGVRRTKGVAVKQATAIVKDDLLEMLSAASRGRPMQAARNAALLLVGWAGAFRRSELAVLRCEDVLWLDSGVEITLRQSKVDQTGAGFVKFLPNAHGSRSPHLALQHWMEVSGITEGFLFRPINRHDQIGDRPLTPHAISQIVKKLIEQTGRDPTKYSGHSLRAGFITEGVLSSV
;
A
#
# COMPACT_ATOMS: atom_id res chain seq x y z
N MET A 1 33.34 -23.43 44.81
CA MET A 1 32.00 -22.86 45.17
C MET A 1 31.89 -21.58 44.35
N ASN A 2 31.30 -21.65 43.19
CA ASN A 2 30.89 -20.49 42.43
C ASN A 2 29.59 -20.92 41.73
N GLU A 3 28.49 -20.47 42.24
CA GLU A 3 27.15 -20.66 41.66
C GLU A 3 26.99 -19.78 40.46
N ASN A 4 26.74 -20.41 39.33
CA ASN A 4 26.30 -19.76 38.07
C ASN A 4 24.83 -19.39 38.25
N ASP A 5 24.56 -18.12 38.43
CA ASP A 5 23.22 -17.55 38.36
C ASP A 5 22.86 -17.31 36.90
N SER A 6 22.16 -18.28 36.31
CA SER A 6 21.60 -18.20 34.96
C SER A 6 20.20 -17.57 35.08
N THR A 7 20.14 -16.26 35.01
CA THR A 7 18.88 -15.52 34.82
C THR A 7 18.34 -15.82 33.42
N HIS A 8 17.42 -16.80 33.35
CA HIS A 8 16.52 -17.01 32.22
C HIS A 8 15.56 -15.82 32.16
N ASP A 9 15.81 -14.91 31.26
CA ASP A 9 14.84 -13.89 30.83
C ASP A 9 13.67 -14.58 30.11
N GLN A 10 12.67 -14.98 30.89
CA GLN A 10 11.42 -15.51 30.36
C GLN A 10 10.62 -14.31 29.84
N CYS A 11 10.72 -14.09 28.54
CA CYS A 11 9.79 -13.22 27.81
C CYS A 11 8.38 -13.83 27.98
N GLU A 12 7.62 -13.39 29.00
CA GLU A 12 6.22 -13.77 29.18
C GLU A 12 5.42 -13.34 27.95
N VAL A 13 5.05 -14.29 27.12
CA VAL A 13 4.10 -14.08 26.04
C VAL A 13 2.74 -13.79 26.68
N ARG A 14 2.40 -12.52 26.80
CA ARG A 14 1.10 -12.08 27.29
C ARG A 14 -0.02 -12.74 26.47
N ALA A 15 -0.90 -13.49 27.14
CA ALA A 15 -2.09 -14.05 26.50
C ALA A 15 -2.96 -12.94 25.90
N LEU A 16 -3.37 -13.10 24.63
CA LEU A 16 -4.25 -12.15 23.96
C LEU A 16 -5.64 -12.16 24.61
N THR A 17 -6.21 -10.99 24.81
CA THR A 17 -7.55 -10.80 25.37
C THR A 17 -8.60 -10.76 24.25
N GLU A 18 -9.88 -10.88 24.61
CA GLU A 18 -11.01 -10.65 23.68
C GLU A 18 -10.88 -9.29 22.98
N ALA A 19 -10.51 -8.24 23.72
CA ALA A 19 -10.30 -6.90 23.17
C ALA A 19 -9.17 -6.87 22.12
N ASP A 20 -8.11 -7.66 22.29
CA ASP A 20 -7.01 -7.79 21.33
C ASP A 20 -7.50 -8.45 20.03
N TYR A 21 -8.33 -9.49 20.12
CA TYR A 21 -8.93 -10.15 18.96
C TYR A 21 -9.93 -9.25 18.23
N LEU A 22 -10.80 -8.55 18.93
CA LEU A 22 -11.72 -7.56 18.34
C LEU A 22 -10.95 -6.43 17.67
N ALA A 23 -9.86 -5.98 18.28
CA ALA A 23 -8.97 -4.98 17.69
C ALA A 23 -8.24 -5.52 16.45
N ALA A 24 -7.87 -6.79 16.40
CA ALA A 24 -7.22 -7.43 15.25
C ALA A 24 -8.19 -7.69 14.08
N ALA A 25 -9.50 -7.74 14.31
CA ALA A 25 -10.51 -7.98 13.29
C ALA A 25 -10.52 -6.95 12.15
N LYS A 26 -9.99 -5.75 12.38
CA LYS A 26 -9.82 -4.70 11.36
C LYS A 26 -8.35 -4.40 11.15
N ALA A 27 -7.91 -4.36 9.89
CA ALA A 27 -6.55 -3.96 9.55
C ALA A 27 -6.19 -2.60 10.18
N GLY A 28 -4.97 -2.44 10.69
CA GLY A 28 -4.52 -1.21 11.35
C GLY A 28 -4.62 0.04 10.47
N SER A 29 -4.43 -0.11 9.14
CA SER A 29 -4.65 0.97 8.17
C SER A 29 -6.11 1.41 8.09
N THR A 30 -7.06 0.47 8.13
CA THR A 30 -8.50 0.75 8.11
C THR A 30 -8.92 1.51 9.37
N ARG A 31 -8.42 1.10 10.55
CA ARG A 31 -8.68 1.81 11.81
C ARG A 31 -8.17 3.25 11.78
N LYS A 32 -6.94 3.46 11.28
CA LYS A 32 -6.36 4.82 11.14
C LYS A 32 -7.20 5.71 10.21
N GLU A 33 -7.67 5.18 9.09
CA GLU A 33 -8.54 5.94 8.17
C GLU A 33 -9.91 6.24 8.81
N TYR A 34 -10.51 5.30 9.53
CA TYR A 34 -11.78 5.53 10.23
C TYR A 34 -11.64 6.61 11.31
N GLN A 35 -10.59 6.55 12.12
CA GLN A 35 -10.31 7.59 13.11
C GLN A 35 -10.09 8.97 12.48
N LYS A 36 -9.43 9.02 11.31
CA LYS A 36 -9.23 10.25 10.56
C LYS A 36 -10.56 10.80 10.04
N ASP A 37 -11.44 9.94 9.53
CA ASP A 37 -12.75 10.34 9.05
C ASP A 37 -13.65 10.89 10.18
N VAL A 38 -13.61 10.26 11.36
CA VAL A 38 -14.31 10.77 12.56
C VAL A 38 -13.76 12.12 12.99
N ARG A 39 -12.44 12.35 12.92
CA ARG A 39 -11.84 13.66 13.17
C ARG A 39 -12.32 14.73 12.17
N TYR A 40 -12.49 14.38 10.90
CA TYR A 40 -13.08 15.31 9.92
C TYR A 40 -14.52 15.66 10.22
N PHE A 41 -15.30 14.71 10.75
CA PHE A 41 -16.66 14.95 11.20
C PHE A 41 -16.70 15.91 12.38
N ALA A 42 -15.84 15.69 13.38
CA ALA A 42 -15.69 16.59 14.53
C ALA A 42 -15.21 17.99 14.12
N ALA A 43 -14.25 18.10 13.20
CA ALA A 43 -13.77 19.38 12.67
C ALA A 43 -14.84 20.14 11.89
N ALA A 44 -15.85 19.47 11.35
CA ALA A 44 -17.02 20.07 10.72
C ALA A 44 -18.11 20.54 11.72
N GLY A 45 -17.84 20.43 13.04
CA GLY A 45 -18.74 20.89 14.10
C GLY A 45 -19.75 19.84 14.57
N TYR A 46 -19.56 18.57 14.26
CA TYR A 46 -20.47 17.47 14.66
C TYR A 46 -19.81 16.55 15.68
N ALA A 47 -20.63 15.86 16.49
CA ALA A 47 -20.18 14.91 17.50
C ALA A 47 -20.93 13.57 17.37
N ILE A 48 -20.43 12.53 18.03
CA ILE A 48 -21.12 11.25 18.22
C ILE A 48 -21.65 11.21 19.66
N PRO A 49 -22.94 10.88 19.83
CA PRO A 49 -23.94 10.47 18.83
C PRO A 49 -24.42 11.63 17.97
N ALA A 50 -24.62 11.37 16.67
CA ALA A 50 -25.18 12.33 15.72
C ALA A 50 -26.61 11.97 15.33
N THR A 51 -27.39 12.98 14.98
CA THR A 51 -28.74 12.81 14.42
C THR A 51 -28.69 12.57 12.90
N VAL A 52 -29.80 12.07 12.34
CA VAL A 52 -29.98 11.92 10.88
C VAL A 52 -29.78 13.27 10.15
N ASP A 53 -30.28 14.37 10.75
CA ASP A 53 -30.15 15.71 10.17
C ASP A 53 -28.70 16.20 10.11
N GLN A 54 -27.93 15.95 11.18
CA GLN A 54 -26.51 16.29 11.21
C GLN A 54 -25.72 15.50 10.17
N VAL A 55 -25.98 14.20 10.04
CA VAL A 55 -25.33 13.37 9.01
C VAL A 55 -25.75 13.80 7.61
N ALA A 56 -27.03 14.20 7.38
CA ALA A 56 -27.50 14.73 6.11
C ALA A 56 -26.81 16.05 5.75
N SER A 57 -26.65 16.97 6.71
CA SER A 57 -25.93 18.23 6.52
C SER A 57 -24.46 17.98 6.18
N TYR A 58 -23.79 17.08 6.91
CA TYR A 58 -22.41 16.71 6.62
C TYR A 58 -22.25 16.04 5.24
N LEU A 59 -23.19 15.17 4.87
CA LEU A 59 -23.23 14.55 3.54
C LEU A 59 -23.33 15.61 2.44
N THR A 60 -24.18 16.63 2.61
CA THR A 60 -24.32 17.73 1.66
C THR A 60 -22.99 18.51 1.52
N GLN A 61 -22.33 18.82 2.62
CA GLN A 61 -21.02 19.48 2.60
C GLN A 61 -19.99 18.64 1.83
N MET A 62 -19.89 17.34 2.15
CA MET A 62 -18.97 16.43 1.46
C MET A 62 -19.25 16.32 -0.04
N ALA A 63 -20.54 16.30 -0.43
CA ALA A 63 -20.95 16.17 -1.82
C ALA A 63 -20.45 17.35 -2.68
N GLY A 64 -20.21 18.52 -2.11
CA GLY A 64 -19.66 19.67 -2.83
C GLY A 64 -18.24 19.47 -3.38
N HIS A 65 -17.39 18.70 -2.69
CA HIS A 65 -15.95 18.65 -3.01
C HIS A 65 -15.29 17.26 -2.98
N LEU A 66 -15.95 16.22 -2.45
CA LEU A 66 -15.36 14.89 -2.35
C LEU A 66 -15.89 13.94 -3.42
N ALA A 67 -15.06 12.94 -3.78
CA ALA A 67 -15.49 11.83 -4.61
C ALA A 67 -16.49 10.93 -3.87
N VAL A 68 -17.39 10.28 -4.61
CA VAL A 68 -18.41 9.37 -4.08
C VAL A 68 -17.83 8.30 -3.18
N SER A 69 -16.75 7.62 -3.60
CA SER A 69 -16.09 6.57 -2.82
C SER A 69 -15.52 7.07 -1.48
N THR A 70 -15.05 8.31 -1.42
CA THR A 70 -14.59 8.94 -0.17
C THR A 70 -15.75 9.22 0.76
N ILE A 71 -16.88 9.70 0.23
CA ILE A 71 -18.11 9.96 1.00
C ILE A 71 -18.63 8.64 1.60
N GLU A 72 -18.73 7.59 0.79
CA GLU A 72 -19.17 6.27 1.22
C GLU A 72 -18.29 5.72 2.35
N ARG A 73 -16.97 5.80 2.20
CA ARG A 73 -16.03 5.38 3.25
C ARG A 73 -16.24 6.18 4.55
N ARG A 74 -16.41 7.50 4.46
CA ARG A 74 -16.67 8.35 5.64
C ARG A 74 -17.99 7.99 6.33
N LEU A 75 -19.04 7.70 5.58
CA LEU A 75 -20.28 7.23 6.16
C LEU A 75 -20.12 5.88 6.88
N VAL A 76 -19.35 4.94 6.30
CA VAL A 76 -19.01 3.68 6.97
C VAL A 76 -18.21 3.94 8.24
N SER A 77 -17.26 4.86 8.24
CA SER A 77 -16.48 5.24 9.43
C SER A 77 -17.38 5.80 10.54
N LEU A 78 -18.35 6.66 10.19
CA LEU A 78 -19.32 7.18 11.15
C LEU A 78 -20.26 6.09 11.69
N HIS A 79 -20.70 5.16 10.82
CA HIS A 79 -21.49 4.02 11.27
C HIS A 79 -20.76 3.21 12.33
N VAL A 80 -19.50 2.84 12.06
CA VAL A 80 -18.68 2.08 12.98
C VAL A 80 -18.47 2.83 14.29
N ALA A 81 -18.16 4.12 14.22
CA ALA A 81 -17.92 4.93 15.41
C ALA A 81 -19.16 5.07 16.31
N HIS A 82 -20.37 5.14 15.74
CA HIS A 82 -21.60 5.11 16.52
C HIS A 82 -21.78 3.78 17.26
N LEU A 83 -21.58 2.65 16.54
CA LEU A 83 -21.72 1.33 17.16
C LEU A 83 -20.66 1.10 18.26
N GLU A 84 -19.43 1.50 18.04
CA GLU A 84 -18.35 1.41 19.04
C GLU A 84 -18.62 2.27 20.28
N ALA A 85 -19.36 3.38 20.12
CA ALA A 85 -19.80 4.23 21.21
C ALA A 85 -21.14 3.78 21.85
N GLY A 86 -21.71 2.65 21.43
CA GLY A 86 -22.97 2.12 21.99
C GLY A 86 -24.24 2.82 21.49
N TYR A 87 -24.18 3.58 20.39
CA TYR A 87 -25.33 4.31 19.87
C TYR A 87 -25.84 3.73 18.55
N PRO A 88 -27.15 3.82 18.27
CA PRO A 88 -27.69 3.47 16.96
C PRO A 88 -27.13 4.41 15.87
N SER A 89 -26.75 3.84 14.76
CA SER A 89 -26.18 4.63 13.66
C SER A 89 -27.23 5.30 12.78
N PRO A 90 -27.18 6.62 12.57
CA PRO A 90 -28.12 7.33 11.70
C PRO A 90 -27.83 7.12 10.20
N VAL A 91 -26.66 6.56 9.86
CA VAL A 91 -26.18 6.42 8.46
C VAL A 91 -27.09 5.53 7.62
N HIS A 92 -27.77 4.55 8.23
CA HIS A 92 -28.68 3.64 7.54
C HIS A 92 -30.11 4.15 7.40
N ALA A 93 -30.41 5.36 7.89
CA ALA A 93 -31.73 5.98 7.72
C ALA A 93 -32.10 6.12 6.24
N LYS A 94 -33.37 5.93 5.91
CA LYS A 94 -33.90 6.02 4.53
C LYS A 94 -33.47 7.31 3.85
N ARG A 95 -33.52 8.44 4.57
CA ARG A 95 -33.10 9.77 4.07
C ARG A 95 -31.65 9.78 3.59
N ILE A 96 -30.71 9.26 4.38
CA ILE A 96 -29.28 9.21 4.03
C ILE A 96 -29.03 8.32 2.81
N LYS A 97 -29.69 7.15 2.76
CA LYS A 97 -29.62 6.25 1.60
C LYS A 97 -30.12 6.92 0.31
N THR A 98 -31.27 7.62 0.39
CA THR A 98 -31.81 8.36 -0.74
C THR A 98 -30.91 9.50 -1.20
N MET A 99 -30.34 10.27 -0.25
CA MET A 99 -29.36 11.32 -0.56
C MET A 99 -28.13 10.76 -1.26
N MET A 100 -27.57 9.62 -0.78
CA MET A 100 -26.43 8.96 -1.45
C MET A 100 -26.75 8.48 -2.86
N GLN A 101 -27.98 8.01 -3.12
CA GLN A 101 -28.43 7.70 -4.50
C GLN A 101 -28.40 8.96 -5.38
N GLY A 102 -28.90 10.09 -4.87
CA GLY A 102 -28.83 11.39 -5.54
C GLY A 102 -27.39 11.80 -5.84
N VAL A 103 -26.49 11.73 -4.83
CA VAL A 103 -25.06 12.05 -4.99
C VAL A 103 -24.41 11.19 -6.06
N ARG A 104 -24.66 9.87 -6.07
CA ARG A 104 -24.12 8.96 -7.11
C ARG A 104 -24.60 9.35 -8.52
N ARG A 105 -25.89 9.67 -8.67
CA ARG A 105 -26.45 10.08 -9.98
C ARG A 105 -25.88 11.41 -10.47
N THR A 106 -25.73 12.37 -9.57
CA THR A 106 -25.26 13.72 -9.93
C THR A 106 -23.76 13.76 -10.21
N LYS A 107 -22.94 13.04 -9.43
CA LYS A 107 -21.47 13.09 -9.54
C LYS A 107 -20.90 11.99 -10.45
N GLY A 108 -21.66 10.95 -10.74
CA GLY A 108 -21.17 9.72 -11.36
C GLY A 108 -20.34 8.87 -10.37
N VAL A 109 -20.12 7.62 -10.72
CA VAL A 109 -19.32 6.66 -9.93
C VAL A 109 -18.06 6.22 -10.67
N ALA A 110 -17.66 6.94 -11.72
CA ALA A 110 -16.46 6.61 -12.47
C ALA A 110 -15.22 6.64 -11.55
N VAL A 111 -14.64 5.49 -11.33
CA VAL A 111 -13.36 5.38 -10.62
C VAL A 111 -12.26 5.76 -11.61
N LYS A 112 -11.51 6.81 -11.31
CA LYS A 112 -10.33 7.17 -12.08
C LYS A 112 -9.26 6.10 -11.84
N GLN A 113 -9.19 5.13 -12.75
CA GLN A 113 -8.15 4.09 -12.69
C GLN A 113 -6.79 4.71 -13.02
N ALA A 114 -5.76 4.24 -12.31
CA ALA A 114 -4.40 4.60 -12.67
C ALA A 114 -4.01 3.93 -14.00
N THR A 115 -3.34 4.67 -14.88
CA THR A 115 -2.81 4.15 -16.13
C THR A 115 -1.84 3.00 -15.85
N ALA A 116 -1.96 1.92 -16.59
CA ALA A 116 -1.05 0.78 -16.53
C ALA A 116 0.35 1.21 -17.05
N ILE A 117 1.42 0.77 -16.39
CA ILE A 117 2.80 0.88 -16.89
C ILE A 117 3.05 -0.38 -17.70
N VAL A 118 2.85 -0.29 -19.02
CA VAL A 118 3.14 -1.38 -19.95
C VAL A 118 4.65 -1.56 -20.12
N LYS A 119 5.07 -2.62 -20.83
CA LYS A 119 6.47 -3.00 -20.98
C LYS A 119 7.34 -1.85 -21.50
N ASP A 120 6.89 -1.12 -22.53
CA ASP A 120 7.65 -0.02 -23.11
C ASP A 120 7.81 1.15 -22.13
N ASP A 121 6.75 1.50 -21.39
CA ASP A 121 6.84 2.50 -20.30
C ASP A 121 7.86 2.08 -19.25
N LEU A 122 7.86 0.80 -18.85
CA LEU A 122 8.81 0.27 -17.89
C LEU A 122 10.25 0.41 -18.37
N LEU A 123 10.52 0.11 -19.65
CA LEU A 123 11.85 0.23 -20.24
C LEU A 123 12.37 1.66 -20.26
N GLU A 124 11.52 2.61 -20.62
CA GLU A 124 11.86 4.03 -20.59
C GLU A 124 12.11 4.51 -19.15
N MET A 125 11.29 4.05 -18.18
CA MET A 125 11.52 4.36 -16.76
C MET A 125 12.82 3.77 -16.22
N LEU A 126 13.22 2.56 -16.63
CA LEU A 126 14.52 1.98 -16.30
C LEU A 126 15.68 2.81 -16.87
N SER A 127 15.56 3.25 -18.13
CA SER A 127 16.51 4.18 -18.73
C SER A 127 16.57 5.53 -18.00
N ALA A 128 15.43 6.04 -17.53
CA ALA A 128 15.41 7.25 -16.70
C ALA A 128 16.08 7.02 -15.35
N ALA A 129 15.82 5.88 -14.71
CA ALA A 129 16.41 5.52 -13.42
C ALA A 129 17.93 5.39 -13.48
N SER A 130 18.47 4.84 -14.58
CA SER A 130 19.94 4.66 -14.77
C SER A 130 20.72 5.97 -14.85
N ARG A 131 20.07 7.08 -15.16
CA ARG A 131 20.68 8.42 -15.12
C ARG A 131 20.79 9.02 -13.72
N GLY A 132 20.24 8.33 -12.71
CA GLY A 132 20.31 8.73 -11.32
C GLY A 132 21.67 8.42 -10.68
N ARG A 133 21.80 8.76 -9.41
CA ARG A 133 22.97 8.38 -8.61
C ARG A 133 23.03 6.86 -8.46
N PRO A 134 24.23 6.25 -8.35
CA PRO A 134 24.40 4.79 -8.45
C PRO A 134 23.50 3.98 -7.52
N MET A 135 23.49 4.32 -6.22
CA MET A 135 22.67 3.63 -5.22
C MET A 135 21.17 3.80 -5.50
N GLN A 136 20.77 5.03 -5.86
CA GLN A 136 19.38 5.34 -6.19
C GLN A 136 18.94 4.64 -7.48
N ALA A 137 19.81 4.54 -8.48
CA ALA A 137 19.56 3.86 -9.75
C ALA A 137 19.33 2.36 -9.53
N ALA A 138 20.22 1.70 -8.79
CA ALA A 138 20.11 0.27 -8.46
C ALA A 138 18.80 -0.04 -7.70
N ARG A 139 18.48 0.75 -6.65
CA ARG A 139 17.21 0.58 -5.92
C ARG A 139 16.00 0.76 -6.81
N ASN A 140 15.99 1.81 -7.63
CA ASN A 140 14.83 2.12 -8.47
C ASN A 140 14.63 1.05 -9.55
N ALA A 141 15.70 0.53 -10.15
CA ALA A 141 15.62 -0.57 -11.12
C ALA A 141 15.05 -1.84 -10.48
N ALA A 142 15.57 -2.25 -9.31
CA ALA A 142 15.06 -3.41 -8.58
C ALA A 142 13.58 -3.23 -8.19
N LEU A 143 13.22 -2.05 -7.64
CA LEU A 143 11.85 -1.74 -7.23
C LEU A 143 10.87 -1.79 -8.42
N LEU A 144 11.24 -1.25 -9.58
CA LEU A 144 10.41 -1.25 -10.77
C LEU A 144 10.22 -2.68 -11.32
N LEU A 145 11.33 -3.41 -11.49
CA LEU A 145 11.30 -4.75 -12.09
C LEU A 145 10.62 -5.77 -11.18
N VAL A 146 10.98 -5.81 -9.90
CA VAL A 146 10.32 -6.69 -8.92
C VAL A 146 8.85 -6.32 -8.79
N GLY A 147 8.54 -5.03 -8.63
CA GLY A 147 7.18 -4.53 -8.49
C GLY A 147 6.28 -4.85 -9.69
N TRP A 148 6.82 -4.74 -10.89
CA TRP A 148 6.12 -5.04 -12.13
C TRP A 148 5.98 -6.56 -12.33
N ALA A 149 7.08 -7.31 -12.39
CA ALA A 149 7.07 -8.75 -12.68
C ALA A 149 6.31 -9.58 -11.61
N GLY A 150 6.44 -9.20 -10.34
CA GLY A 150 5.67 -9.83 -9.26
C GLY A 150 4.27 -9.27 -9.06
N ALA A 151 3.83 -8.32 -9.88
CA ALA A 151 2.53 -7.65 -9.73
C ALA A 151 2.24 -7.21 -8.28
N PHE A 152 3.26 -6.68 -7.59
CA PHE A 152 3.13 -6.29 -6.18
C PHE A 152 2.27 -5.05 -5.99
N ARG A 153 1.50 -5.01 -4.89
CA ARG A 153 0.94 -3.75 -4.40
C ARG A 153 2.07 -2.91 -3.79
N ARG A 154 1.98 -1.59 -3.89
CA ARG A 154 2.96 -0.66 -3.28
C ARG A 154 3.17 -0.88 -1.77
N SER A 155 2.11 -1.30 -1.06
CA SER A 155 2.18 -1.62 0.37
C SER A 155 2.91 -2.93 0.63
N GLU A 156 2.83 -3.89 -0.28
CA GLU A 156 3.56 -5.15 -0.23
C GLU A 156 5.05 -4.90 -0.46
N LEU A 157 5.40 -4.14 -1.52
CA LEU A 157 6.80 -3.75 -1.78
C LEU A 157 7.45 -3.00 -0.61
N ALA A 158 6.68 -2.14 0.07
CA ALA A 158 7.19 -1.33 1.16
C ALA A 158 7.62 -2.14 2.39
N VAL A 159 7.04 -3.32 2.58
CA VAL A 159 7.28 -4.17 3.77
C VAL A 159 8.11 -5.40 3.48
N LEU A 160 8.54 -5.60 2.21
CA LEU A 160 9.42 -6.72 1.86
C LEU A 160 10.72 -6.65 2.65
N ARG A 161 11.18 -7.81 3.09
CA ARG A 161 12.41 -7.98 3.85
C ARG A 161 13.38 -8.90 3.11
N CYS A 162 14.64 -8.84 3.45
CA CYS A 162 15.65 -9.74 2.90
C CYS A 162 15.31 -11.22 3.20
N GLU A 163 14.77 -11.46 4.39
CA GLU A 163 14.37 -12.80 4.86
C GLU A 163 13.15 -13.38 4.10
N ASP A 164 12.47 -12.56 3.31
CA ASP A 164 11.35 -12.99 2.46
C ASP A 164 11.81 -13.49 1.10
N VAL A 165 13.12 -13.35 0.77
CA VAL A 165 13.71 -13.65 -0.54
C VAL A 165 14.44 -14.98 -0.49
N LEU A 166 13.99 -15.94 -1.29
CA LEU A 166 14.66 -17.22 -1.49
C LEU A 166 15.23 -17.30 -2.90
N TRP A 167 16.55 -17.43 -3.01
CA TRP A 167 17.27 -17.53 -4.27
C TRP A 167 17.29 -18.96 -4.77
N LEU A 168 16.92 -19.16 -6.04
CA LEU A 168 16.89 -20.45 -6.73
C LEU A 168 17.65 -20.32 -8.07
N ASP A 169 18.14 -21.42 -8.61
CA ASP A 169 18.77 -21.46 -9.94
C ASP A 169 17.83 -20.98 -11.04
N SER A 170 16.52 -21.24 -10.89
CA SER A 170 15.46 -20.85 -11.84
C SER A 170 14.94 -19.43 -11.67
N GLY A 171 15.30 -18.72 -10.58
CA GLY A 171 14.79 -17.37 -10.29
C GLY A 171 14.81 -17.04 -8.81
N VAL A 172 13.85 -16.23 -8.38
CA VAL A 172 13.70 -15.85 -6.98
C VAL A 172 12.27 -16.00 -6.53
N GLU A 173 12.09 -16.61 -5.36
CA GLU A 173 10.80 -16.63 -4.66
C GLU A 173 10.75 -15.54 -3.61
N ILE A 174 9.64 -14.82 -3.57
CA ILE A 174 9.39 -13.76 -2.60
C ILE A 174 8.14 -14.09 -1.82
N THR A 175 8.29 -14.31 -0.51
CA THR A 175 7.19 -14.61 0.40
C THR A 175 6.52 -13.34 0.87
N LEU A 176 5.20 -13.24 0.68
CA LEU A 176 4.37 -12.20 1.27
C LEU A 176 3.75 -12.73 2.55
N ARG A 177 4.25 -12.30 3.70
CA ARG A 177 3.76 -12.74 5.04
C ARG A 177 2.34 -12.26 5.32
N GLN A 178 1.93 -11.13 4.77
CA GLN A 178 0.57 -10.56 4.87
C GLN A 178 0.25 -9.80 3.60
N SER A 179 -0.92 -10.05 3.02
CA SER A 179 -1.44 -9.26 1.91
C SER A 179 -2.84 -8.71 2.25
N LYS A 180 -3.30 -7.71 1.51
CA LYS A 180 -4.66 -7.15 1.69
C LYS A 180 -5.76 -8.20 1.45
N VAL A 181 -5.46 -9.29 0.77
CA VAL A 181 -6.39 -10.39 0.45
C VAL A 181 -6.23 -11.54 1.43
N ASP A 182 -5.00 -11.78 1.89
CA ASP A 182 -4.68 -12.79 2.90
C ASP A 182 -4.58 -12.11 4.27
N GLN A 183 -5.72 -11.94 4.93
CA GLN A 183 -5.79 -11.40 6.29
C GLN A 183 -5.58 -12.50 7.34
N THR A 184 -5.60 -13.76 6.92
CA THR A 184 -5.39 -14.92 7.80
C THR A 184 -3.92 -15.27 8.01
N GLY A 185 -3.01 -14.66 7.19
CA GLY A 185 -1.56 -14.86 7.34
C GLY A 185 -1.06 -16.20 6.81
N ALA A 186 -1.83 -16.87 5.93
CA ALA A 186 -1.38 -18.11 5.26
C ALA A 186 -0.12 -17.88 4.41
N GLY A 187 0.15 -16.61 4.05
CA GLY A 187 1.26 -16.24 3.20
C GLY A 187 1.01 -16.54 1.72
N PHE A 188 1.67 -15.81 0.87
CA PHE A 188 1.62 -16.03 -0.58
C PHE A 188 3.01 -15.90 -1.16
N VAL A 189 3.48 -16.91 -1.90
CA VAL A 189 4.78 -16.90 -2.58
C VAL A 189 4.61 -16.39 -4.01
N LYS A 190 5.47 -15.46 -4.41
CA LYS A 190 5.59 -14.98 -5.79
C LYS A 190 6.91 -15.44 -6.37
N PHE A 191 6.86 -16.15 -7.47
CA PHE A 191 8.03 -16.56 -8.22
C PHE A 191 8.33 -15.56 -9.33
N LEU A 192 9.57 -15.06 -9.36
CA LEU A 192 10.12 -14.23 -10.42
C LEU A 192 11.18 -15.05 -11.16
N PRO A 193 10.90 -15.47 -12.40
CA PRO A 193 11.81 -16.33 -13.14
C PRO A 193 13.13 -15.63 -13.47
N ASN A 194 14.18 -16.41 -13.55
CA ASN A 194 15.47 -15.93 -14.03
C ASN A 194 15.34 -15.62 -15.53
N ALA A 195 15.37 -14.34 -15.87
CA ALA A 195 15.34 -13.84 -17.23
C ALA A 195 16.73 -13.36 -17.62
N HIS A 196 17.10 -13.57 -18.89
CA HIS A 196 18.40 -13.11 -19.37
C HIS A 196 18.43 -11.61 -19.63
N GLY A 197 19.57 -10.98 -19.31
CA GLY A 197 19.87 -9.58 -19.60
C GLY A 197 19.52 -8.60 -18.48
N SER A 198 19.85 -7.33 -18.71
CA SER A 198 19.76 -6.22 -17.72
C SER A 198 18.32 -5.88 -17.26
N ARG A 199 17.32 -6.55 -17.81
CA ARG A 199 15.89 -6.38 -17.50
C ARG A 199 15.34 -7.49 -16.60
N SER A 200 16.21 -8.38 -16.14
CA SER A 200 15.83 -9.44 -15.21
C SER A 200 15.50 -8.87 -13.84
N PRO A 201 14.31 -9.11 -13.29
CA PRO A 201 13.97 -8.72 -11.91
C PRO A 201 14.89 -9.39 -10.88
N HIS A 202 15.30 -10.64 -11.14
CA HIS A 202 16.25 -11.39 -10.33
C HIS A 202 17.61 -10.68 -10.28
N LEU A 203 18.23 -10.38 -11.44
CA LEU A 203 19.53 -9.71 -11.51
C LEU A 203 19.49 -8.28 -10.95
N ALA A 204 18.41 -7.55 -11.18
CA ALA A 204 18.25 -6.20 -10.63
C ALA A 204 18.14 -6.22 -9.10
N LEU A 205 17.45 -7.21 -8.54
CA LEU A 205 17.33 -7.39 -7.10
C LEU A 205 18.67 -7.80 -6.48
N GLN A 206 19.38 -8.74 -7.10
CA GLN A 206 20.70 -9.15 -6.68
C GLN A 206 21.66 -7.98 -6.68
N HIS A 207 21.76 -7.24 -7.79
CA HIS A 207 22.60 -6.04 -7.89
C HIS A 207 22.26 -4.99 -6.82
N TRP A 208 20.96 -4.77 -6.56
CA TRP A 208 20.54 -3.87 -5.48
C TRP A 208 21.07 -4.32 -4.12
N MET A 209 20.93 -5.60 -3.77
CA MET A 209 21.41 -6.13 -2.49
C MET A 209 22.94 -6.06 -2.39
N GLU A 210 23.66 -6.35 -3.46
CA GLU A 210 25.10 -6.25 -3.52
C GLU A 210 25.60 -4.81 -3.29
N VAL A 211 25.11 -3.84 -4.06
CA VAL A 211 25.59 -2.44 -3.94
C VAL A 211 25.11 -1.75 -2.66
N SER A 212 23.97 -2.17 -2.13
CA SER A 212 23.44 -1.62 -0.88
C SER A 212 24.07 -2.20 0.37
N GLY A 213 24.61 -3.42 0.29
CA GLY A 213 25.09 -4.17 1.45
C GLY A 213 24.00 -4.58 2.42
N ILE A 214 22.72 -4.51 2.01
CA ILE A 214 21.58 -4.89 2.86
C ILE A 214 21.50 -6.42 2.89
N THR A 215 21.70 -7.02 4.05
CA THR A 215 21.63 -8.46 4.27
C THR A 215 20.43 -8.88 5.12
N GLU A 216 19.84 -7.96 5.87
CA GLU A 216 18.72 -8.22 6.77
C GLU A 216 17.74 -7.04 6.83
N GLY A 217 16.53 -7.32 7.31
CA GLY A 217 15.51 -6.32 7.50
C GLY A 217 14.87 -5.85 6.18
N PHE A 218 14.40 -4.60 6.15
CA PHE A 218 13.64 -4.10 4.99
C PHE A 218 14.48 -4.01 3.72
N LEU A 219 13.97 -4.59 2.65
CA LEU A 219 14.62 -4.71 1.35
C LEU A 219 14.72 -3.35 0.64
N PHE A 220 13.65 -2.56 0.63
CA PHE A 220 13.64 -1.24 -0.01
C PHE A 220 13.63 -0.12 1.02
N ARG A 221 14.72 0.63 1.07
CA ARG A 221 14.95 1.72 2.04
C ARG A 221 15.08 3.07 1.34
N PRO A 222 14.80 4.20 2.04
CA PRO A 222 15.02 5.53 1.49
C PRO A 222 16.52 5.78 1.27
N ILE A 223 16.81 6.59 0.26
CA ILE A 223 18.17 7.05 -0.05
C ILE A 223 18.14 8.57 -0.01
N ASN A 224 19.06 9.15 0.75
CA ASN A 224 19.16 10.60 0.94
C ASN A 224 19.85 11.30 -0.25
N ARG A 225 19.98 12.63 -0.19
CA ARG A 225 20.63 13.43 -1.23
C ARG A 225 22.12 13.14 -1.44
N HIS A 226 22.76 12.47 -0.49
CA HIS A 226 24.16 12.07 -0.56
C HIS A 226 24.37 10.62 -1.00
N ASP A 227 23.31 9.99 -1.55
CA ASP A 227 23.28 8.60 -2.01
C ASP A 227 23.53 7.57 -0.89
N GLN A 228 23.14 7.92 0.36
CA GLN A 228 23.26 7.06 1.53
C GLN A 228 21.91 6.44 1.87
N ILE A 229 21.94 5.17 2.27
CA ILE A 229 20.77 4.37 2.61
C ILE A 229 20.34 4.65 4.05
N GLY A 230 19.03 4.82 4.28
CA GLY A 230 18.45 4.90 5.62
C GLY A 230 18.04 3.53 6.16
N ASP A 231 17.76 3.46 7.47
CA ASP A 231 17.43 2.21 8.17
C ASP A 231 15.95 1.82 8.12
N ARG A 232 15.08 2.78 7.78
CA ARG A 232 13.63 2.57 7.75
C ARG A 232 13.16 2.04 6.40
N PRO A 233 11.99 1.37 6.32
CA PRO A 233 11.41 0.98 5.03
C PRO A 233 10.99 2.22 4.22
N LEU A 234 10.94 2.06 2.90
CA LEU A 234 10.20 2.99 2.05
C LEU A 234 8.72 2.95 2.43
N THR A 235 8.10 4.13 2.51
CA THR A 235 6.65 4.18 2.68
C THR A 235 5.94 3.85 1.35
N PRO A 236 4.71 3.33 1.38
CA PRO A 236 3.91 3.15 0.15
C PRO A 236 3.72 4.46 -0.63
N HIS A 237 3.70 5.60 0.07
CA HIS A 237 3.66 6.92 -0.57
C HIS A 237 4.97 7.23 -1.31
N ALA A 238 6.13 6.99 -0.68
CA ALA A 238 7.43 7.21 -1.30
C ALA A 238 7.61 6.36 -2.57
N ILE A 239 7.15 5.10 -2.56
CA ILE A 239 7.14 4.25 -3.76
C ILE A 239 6.31 4.90 -4.88
N SER A 240 5.12 5.43 -4.57
CA SER A 240 4.31 6.14 -5.58
C SER A 240 4.99 7.39 -6.11
N GLN A 241 5.73 8.12 -5.28
CA GLN A 241 6.50 9.30 -5.72
C GLN A 241 7.68 8.92 -6.63
N ILE A 242 8.37 7.81 -6.33
CA ILE A 242 9.43 7.28 -7.19
C ILE A 242 8.87 6.94 -8.58
N VAL A 243 7.76 6.20 -8.65
CA VAL A 243 7.09 5.84 -9.91
C VAL A 243 6.68 7.09 -10.68
N LYS A 244 6.04 8.06 -10.03
CA LYS A 244 5.62 9.32 -10.67
C LYS A 244 6.79 10.12 -11.21
N LYS A 245 7.87 10.25 -10.43
CA LYS A 245 9.07 10.98 -10.86
C LYS A 245 9.73 10.32 -12.07
N LEU A 246 9.82 9.00 -12.09
CA LEU A 246 10.44 8.28 -13.20
C LEU A 246 9.58 8.36 -14.47
N ILE A 247 8.26 8.25 -14.35
CA ILE A 247 7.36 8.41 -15.50
C ILE A 247 7.36 9.85 -16.04
N GLU A 248 7.44 10.85 -15.18
CA GLU A 248 7.59 12.26 -15.57
C GLU A 248 8.87 12.49 -16.39
N GLN A 249 9.97 11.83 -16.02
CA GLN A 249 11.23 11.89 -16.75
C GLN A 249 11.18 11.24 -18.14
N THR A 250 10.13 10.47 -18.44
CA THR A 250 9.84 9.95 -19.79
C THR A 250 8.93 10.88 -20.59
N GLY A 251 8.58 12.06 -20.06
CA GLY A 251 7.70 13.03 -20.72
C GLY A 251 6.19 12.76 -20.56
N ARG A 252 5.80 11.75 -19.76
CA ARG A 252 4.38 11.43 -19.52
C ARG A 252 3.83 12.18 -18.32
N ASP A 253 2.50 12.39 -18.30
CA ASP A 253 1.78 13.05 -17.21
C ASP A 253 1.75 12.18 -15.93
N PRO A 254 2.50 12.53 -14.87
CA PRO A 254 2.61 11.73 -13.65
C PRO A 254 1.28 11.65 -12.85
N THR A 255 0.31 12.53 -13.14
CA THR A 255 -0.98 12.54 -12.42
C THR A 255 -1.85 11.34 -12.78
N LYS A 256 -1.61 10.71 -13.92
CA LYS A 256 -2.31 9.52 -14.41
C LYS A 256 -1.77 8.23 -13.81
N TYR A 257 -0.58 8.26 -13.18
CA TYR A 257 0.11 7.08 -12.67
C TYR A 257 0.16 7.06 -11.15
N SER A 258 0.36 5.87 -10.60
CA SER A 258 0.48 5.62 -9.16
C SER A 258 1.31 4.38 -8.88
N GLY A 259 1.57 4.06 -7.61
CA GLY A 259 2.21 2.79 -7.25
C GLY A 259 1.41 1.53 -7.64
N HIS A 260 0.13 1.65 -7.99
CA HIS A 260 -0.67 0.54 -8.55
C HIS A 260 -0.45 0.34 -10.05
N SER A 261 0.13 1.31 -10.75
CA SER A 261 0.38 1.27 -12.19
C SER A 261 1.34 0.15 -12.61
N LEU A 262 2.30 -0.22 -11.74
CA LEU A 262 3.20 -1.37 -11.97
C LEU A 262 2.42 -2.68 -12.04
N ARG A 263 1.56 -2.93 -11.05
CA ARG A 263 0.72 -4.12 -11.00
C ARG A 263 -0.29 -4.16 -12.16
N ALA A 264 -0.90 -3.02 -12.46
CA ALA A 264 -1.83 -2.92 -13.59
C ALA A 264 -1.12 -3.23 -14.92
N GLY A 265 0.13 -2.76 -15.09
CA GLY A 265 0.94 -3.03 -16.25
C GLY A 265 1.20 -4.51 -16.50
N PHE A 266 1.66 -5.23 -15.48
CA PHE A 266 1.88 -6.67 -15.57
C PHE A 266 0.61 -7.44 -15.94
N ILE A 267 -0.53 -7.11 -15.31
CA ILE A 267 -1.81 -7.76 -15.62
C ILE A 267 -2.24 -7.46 -17.07
N THR A 268 -2.07 -6.23 -17.54
CA THR A 268 -2.41 -5.82 -18.92
C THR A 268 -1.54 -6.57 -19.94
N GLU A 269 -0.23 -6.65 -19.72
CA GLU A 269 0.68 -7.40 -20.59
C GLU A 269 0.38 -8.90 -20.60
N GLY A 270 0.04 -9.48 -19.45
CA GLY A 270 -0.36 -10.89 -19.37
C GLY A 270 -1.60 -11.20 -20.20
N VAL A 271 -2.58 -10.29 -20.24
CA VAL A 271 -3.77 -10.43 -21.09
C VAL A 271 -3.40 -10.28 -22.57
N LEU A 272 -2.58 -9.30 -22.94
CA LEU A 272 -2.16 -9.05 -24.32
C LEU A 272 -1.28 -10.18 -24.88
N SER A 273 -0.49 -10.84 -24.03
CA SER A 273 0.37 -11.97 -24.45
C SER A 273 -0.37 -13.30 -24.53
N SER A 274 -1.62 -13.36 -24.07
CA SER A 274 -2.47 -14.58 -24.07
C SER A 274 -3.42 -14.62 -25.27
N VAL A 275 -3.42 -13.59 -26.12
CA VAL A 275 -4.17 -13.45 -27.38
C VAL A 275 -3.22 -13.60 -28.56
#